data_69cdbb4970f4cb6b64d654ff25f98fe1
#
_entry.id   69cdbb4970f4cb6b64d654ff25f98fe1
#
_cell.length_a   1.000
_cell.length_b   1.000
_cell.length_c   1.000
_cell.angle_alpha   90.00
_cell.angle_beta   90.00
_cell.angle_gamma   90.00
#
_symmetry.space_group_name_H-M   'P 1'
#
loop_
_entity.id
_entity.type
_entity.pdbx_description
1 polymer ?
#
loop_
_entity_poly.entity_id
_entity_poly.type
_entity_poly.pdbx_seq_one_letter_code
_entity_poly.pdbx_strand_id
1 'polypeptide(L)'
;MNARSTIVFPFVLALSLGIGAALVTARKKGEPTLPADRSAAPIFVLGPSAIPSASAAPVATALASASAAPPEYVQTNPESVTMCPRGMVLVDGIYCPFVGHKCVKVRDGVQDVCEQFGHEVLCEGRLEVRRFCIDVYEYPNLQGVKPAVMADWNEAMRACRVEGKRLCGVEEWEFACEGPGMWPYPYGAVRDRTACNIDQVEETPDAEALSRPVRVGEEVERVDRRVKSGSMPRCVSPFGVYDMTGNVDEWVDNPQGKKGEPPFRSSLKGDDWGSNRARCRPIDSTIPESFTSPQRGFRCCADAARGSPRGVASDAHRPKVGRMDLPKKNDKPQ
;
A
#
# COMPACT_ATOMS: atom_id res chain seq x y z
N MET A 1 -13.28 -49.27 -47.40
CA MET A 1 -13.63 -48.64 -48.70
C MET A 1 -13.50 -47.14 -48.50
N ASN A 2 -12.63 -46.60 -49.37
CA ASN A 2 -12.09 -45.20 -49.31
C ASN A 2 -13.14 -44.17 -49.69
N ALA A 3 -12.98 -42.96 -49.12
CA ALA A 3 -13.19 -41.71 -49.84
C ALA A 3 -12.41 -40.57 -49.20
N ARG A 4 -11.28 -40.23 -49.87
CA ARG A 4 -10.54 -38.97 -49.64
C ARG A 4 -11.30 -37.85 -50.33
N SER A 5 -11.56 -36.74 -49.65
CA SER A 5 -12.07 -35.51 -50.28
C SER A 5 -10.94 -34.48 -50.32
N THR A 6 -10.51 -34.16 -51.51
CA THR A 6 -9.47 -33.19 -51.85
C THR A 6 -10.14 -31.85 -52.11
N ILE A 7 -9.82 -30.81 -51.37
CA ILE A 7 -10.26 -29.44 -51.62
C ILE A 7 -9.15 -28.70 -52.37
N VAL A 8 -9.50 -28.29 -53.61
CA VAL A 8 -8.63 -27.49 -54.52
C VAL A 8 -8.94 -26.00 -54.24
N PHE A 9 -7.88 -25.24 -53.98
CA PHE A 9 -7.97 -23.77 -53.98
C PHE A 9 -7.67 -23.20 -55.38
N PRO A 10 -8.45 -22.24 -55.90
CA PRO A 10 -8.09 -21.53 -57.12
C PRO A 10 -7.13 -20.37 -56.85
N PHE A 11 -6.05 -20.33 -57.59
CA PHE A 11 -5.16 -19.19 -57.79
C PHE A 11 -5.89 -18.06 -58.51
N VAL A 12 -5.90 -16.86 -57.94
CA VAL A 12 -6.30 -15.63 -58.64
C VAL A 12 -5.04 -14.82 -58.94
N LEU A 13 -4.76 -14.70 -60.22
CA LEU A 13 -3.71 -13.87 -60.84
C LEU A 13 -4.21 -12.41 -60.82
N ALA A 14 -3.51 -11.51 -60.20
CA ALA A 14 -3.79 -10.08 -60.29
C ALA A 14 -2.70 -9.37 -61.11
N LEU A 15 -3.15 -8.75 -62.16
CA LEU A 15 -2.37 -7.91 -63.08
C LEU A 15 -1.85 -6.65 -62.39
N SER A 16 -0.58 -6.36 -62.65
CA SER A 16 0.07 -5.09 -62.35
C SER A 16 -0.31 -4.03 -63.38
N LEU A 17 -0.79 -2.89 -62.93
CA LEU A 17 -0.83 -1.65 -63.66
C LEU A 17 -0.15 -0.56 -62.83
N GLY A 18 0.95 -0.08 -63.32
CA GLY A 18 1.69 1.03 -62.76
C GLY A 18 1.09 2.37 -63.12
N ILE A 19 1.06 3.29 -62.18
CA ILE A 19 0.90 4.74 -62.46
C ILE A 19 1.64 5.52 -61.36
N GLY A 20 2.58 6.32 -61.80
CA GLY A 20 2.84 7.68 -61.41
C GLY A 20 3.39 7.97 -59.97
N ALA A 21 4.67 8.20 -59.89
CA ALA A 21 5.31 8.86 -58.77
C ALA A 21 4.85 10.34 -58.67
N ALA A 22 4.20 10.71 -57.62
CA ALA A 22 4.05 12.12 -57.18
C ALA A 22 4.89 12.30 -55.91
N LEU A 23 6.00 13.03 -56.04
CA LEU A 23 6.79 13.51 -54.90
C LEU A 23 5.97 14.55 -54.14
N VAL A 24 5.40 14.16 -52.99
CA VAL A 24 4.88 15.08 -52.02
C VAL A 24 5.99 15.29 -50.99
N THR A 25 6.60 16.46 -51.04
CA THR A 25 7.53 16.96 -50.03
C THR A 25 6.72 17.21 -48.74
N ALA A 26 6.75 16.25 -47.82
CA ALA A 26 6.22 16.45 -46.47
C ALA A 26 7.14 17.42 -45.72
N ARG A 27 6.65 18.64 -45.49
CA ARG A 27 7.20 19.59 -44.52
C ARG A 27 7.23 18.89 -43.15
N LYS A 28 8.41 18.73 -42.57
CA LYS A 28 8.60 18.40 -41.16
C LYS A 28 7.91 19.50 -40.32
N LYS A 29 6.77 19.19 -39.76
CA LYS A 29 6.21 19.96 -38.66
C LYS A 29 7.15 19.80 -37.47
N GLY A 30 7.58 20.93 -36.91
CA GLY A 30 8.49 20.99 -35.80
C GLY A 30 7.98 20.16 -34.61
N GLU A 31 8.89 19.41 -34.07
CA GLU A 31 8.79 18.74 -32.78
C GLU A 31 8.48 19.80 -31.72
N PRO A 32 7.45 19.64 -30.87
CA PRO A 32 7.27 20.55 -29.75
C PRO A 32 8.40 20.27 -28.75
N THR A 33 9.32 21.20 -28.63
CA THR A 33 10.30 21.25 -27.55
C THR A 33 9.55 21.34 -26.23
N LEU A 34 9.63 20.29 -25.42
CA LEU A 34 9.21 20.29 -24.04
C LEU A 34 10.03 21.36 -23.29
N PRO A 35 9.40 22.27 -22.53
CA PRO A 35 10.15 23.15 -21.67
C PRO A 35 10.82 22.29 -20.57
N ALA A 36 12.13 22.29 -20.55
CA ALA A 36 12.92 21.86 -19.41
C ALA A 36 12.62 22.83 -18.26
N ASP A 37 12.46 22.28 -17.10
CA ASP A 37 12.23 22.91 -15.79
C ASP A 37 10.78 22.86 -15.29
N ARG A 38 10.42 21.69 -14.76
CA ARG A 38 9.47 21.61 -13.66
C ARG A 38 10.28 21.48 -12.39
N SER A 39 10.62 22.62 -11.83
CA SER A 39 10.89 22.81 -10.41
C SER A 39 9.90 21.95 -9.62
N ALA A 40 10.41 21.06 -8.76
CA ALA A 40 9.61 20.16 -7.94
C ALA A 40 8.53 20.97 -7.20
N ALA A 41 7.28 20.66 -7.44
CA ALA A 41 6.19 21.20 -6.63
C ALA A 41 6.43 20.82 -5.18
N PRO A 42 6.30 21.74 -4.22
CA PRO A 42 6.52 21.41 -2.83
C PRO A 42 5.48 20.38 -2.38
N ILE A 43 5.95 19.35 -1.67
CA ILE A 43 5.10 18.43 -0.93
C ILE A 43 4.26 19.30 0.01
N PHE A 44 2.95 19.38 -0.19
CA PHE A 44 2.06 20.03 0.74
C PHE A 44 1.97 19.19 2.01
N VAL A 45 2.94 19.35 2.88
CA VAL A 45 2.80 19.03 4.28
C VAL A 45 1.91 20.14 4.84
N LEU A 46 0.65 19.86 5.12
CA LEU A 46 -0.18 20.75 5.93
C LEU A 46 0.44 20.81 7.33
N GLY A 47 1.40 21.73 7.49
CA GLY A 47 1.92 22.13 8.78
C GLY A 47 0.83 22.84 9.59
N PRO A 48 0.98 22.93 10.92
CA PRO A 48 0.01 23.62 11.75
C PRO A 48 -0.15 25.07 11.29
N SER A 49 -1.40 25.48 11.07
CA SER A 49 -1.80 26.82 10.65
C SER A 49 -1.09 27.91 11.45
N ALA A 50 -0.45 28.83 10.75
CA ALA A 50 0.12 30.01 11.34
C ALA A 50 -0.98 30.85 12.00
N ILE A 51 -0.83 31.12 13.30
CA ILE A 51 -1.67 32.00 14.09
C ILE A 51 -1.39 33.45 13.65
N PRO A 52 -2.41 34.28 13.32
CA PRO A 52 -2.18 35.68 13.09
C PRO A 52 -1.78 36.38 14.39
N SER A 53 -0.71 37.16 14.34
CA SER A 53 -0.21 37.99 15.42
C SER A 53 -1.24 39.06 15.78
N ALA A 54 -1.89 38.94 16.93
CA ALA A 54 -2.68 40.02 17.53
C ALA A 54 -1.89 40.59 18.73
N SER A 55 -1.80 41.90 18.69
CA SER A 55 -1.16 42.81 19.63
C SER A 55 -1.52 42.57 21.10
N ALA A 56 -0.51 42.72 21.95
CA ALA A 56 -0.55 42.50 23.36
C ALA A 56 -1.37 43.54 24.17
N ALA A 57 -2.12 43.05 25.15
CA ALA A 57 -2.41 43.77 26.38
C ALA A 57 -2.30 42.79 27.55
N PRO A 58 -1.77 43.19 28.73
CA PRO A 58 -1.41 42.26 29.78
C PRO A 58 -2.59 41.98 30.72
N VAL A 59 -2.93 40.73 30.93
CA VAL A 59 -3.70 40.29 32.10
C VAL A 59 -2.91 39.19 32.81
N ALA A 60 -2.61 39.48 34.06
CA ALA A 60 -1.83 38.62 34.94
C ALA A 60 -2.65 37.42 35.44
N THR A 61 -1.91 36.35 35.65
CA THR A 61 -2.06 35.30 36.68
C THR A 61 -3.17 34.28 36.53
N ALA A 62 -2.82 33.10 35.98
CA ALA A 62 -3.05 31.80 36.64
C ALA A 62 -2.14 30.77 36.04
N LEU A 63 -1.03 30.48 36.71
CA LEU A 63 -0.17 29.33 36.42
C LEU A 63 -0.93 28.05 36.77
N ALA A 64 -1.46 27.38 35.77
CA ALA A 64 -1.69 25.95 35.79
C ALA A 64 -0.77 25.32 34.76
N SER A 65 0.38 24.87 35.25
CA SER A 65 1.38 24.13 34.50
C SER A 65 0.80 22.76 34.17
N ALA A 66 0.11 22.63 33.06
CA ALA A 66 -0.09 21.35 32.41
C ALA A 66 1.07 21.15 31.41
N SER A 67 2.18 20.68 31.93
CA SER A 67 3.22 20.06 31.12
C SER A 67 2.61 18.81 30.49
N ALA A 68 2.03 18.95 29.30
CA ALA A 68 1.74 17.80 28.46
C ALA A 68 3.10 17.25 28.04
N ALA A 69 3.50 16.16 28.68
CA ALA A 69 4.63 15.35 28.20
C ALA A 69 4.38 15.04 26.70
N PRO A 70 5.40 15.08 25.84
CA PRO A 70 5.27 14.65 24.47
C PRO A 70 4.67 13.24 24.48
N PRO A 71 3.77 12.89 23.52
CA PRO A 71 3.13 11.59 23.50
C PRO A 71 4.20 10.51 23.61
N GLU A 72 4.05 9.68 24.63
CA GLU A 72 5.01 8.62 24.94
C GLU A 72 5.03 7.66 23.75
N TYR A 73 6.13 7.62 23.06
CA TYR A 73 6.38 6.74 21.95
C TYR A 73 6.42 5.30 22.50
N VAL A 74 5.32 4.57 22.31
CA VAL A 74 5.21 3.18 22.78
C VAL A 74 6.12 2.30 21.91
N GLN A 75 7.33 2.11 22.33
CA GLN A 75 8.16 1.02 21.84
C GLN A 75 7.73 -0.26 22.55
N THR A 76 6.92 -1.05 21.89
CA THR A 76 6.37 -2.29 22.45
C THR A 76 7.39 -3.44 22.52
N ASN A 77 8.59 -3.27 21.92
CA ASN A 77 9.64 -4.29 21.94
C ASN A 77 11.01 -3.66 22.27
N PRO A 78 11.66 -4.06 23.39
CA PRO A 78 12.97 -3.55 23.79
C PRO A 78 14.07 -3.73 22.73
N GLU A 79 13.96 -4.73 21.85
CA GLU A 79 14.91 -4.96 20.76
C GLU A 79 14.78 -3.94 19.63
N SER A 80 13.61 -3.39 19.42
CA SER A 80 13.40 -2.33 18.44
C SER A 80 14.27 -1.12 18.74
N VAL A 81 14.50 -0.83 20.01
CA VAL A 81 15.32 0.34 20.44
C VAL A 81 16.75 0.26 19.93
N THR A 82 17.33 -0.94 19.84
CA THR A 82 18.74 -1.14 19.48
C THR A 82 18.91 -1.50 18.00
N MET A 83 17.87 -2.04 17.35
CA MET A 83 17.97 -2.60 16.01
C MET A 83 17.33 -1.72 14.94
N CYS A 84 16.42 -0.82 15.33
CA CYS A 84 15.66 0.00 14.41
C CYS A 84 15.90 1.49 14.64
N PRO A 85 15.81 2.33 13.60
CA PRO A 85 15.71 3.77 13.75
C PRO A 85 14.54 4.15 14.68
N ARG A 86 14.67 5.33 15.30
CA ARG A 86 13.60 5.85 16.17
C ARG A 86 12.29 5.96 15.37
N GLY A 87 11.19 5.55 16.00
CA GLY A 87 9.89 5.60 15.37
C GLY A 87 9.51 4.32 14.62
N MET A 88 10.37 3.32 14.63
CA MET A 88 10.14 2.06 13.95
C MET A 88 10.11 0.88 14.94
N VAL A 89 9.42 -0.17 14.57
CA VAL A 89 9.43 -1.46 15.26
C VAL A 89 10.17 -2.51 14.46
N LEU A 90 10.79 -3.45 15.17
CA LEU A 90 11.42 -4.62 14.57
C LEU A 90 10.35 -5.66 14.21
N VAL A 91 10.33 -6.06 12.95
CA VAL A 91 9.60 -7.23 12.45
C VAL A 91 10.63 -8.34 12.24
N ASP A 92 10.48 -9.43 12.98
CA ASP A 92 11.41 -10.56 12.95
C ASP A 92 10.62 -11.87 13.07
N GLY A 93 10.79 -12.77 12.12
CA GLY A 93 10.12 -14.05 12.14
C GLY A 93 10.08 -14.77 10.80
N ILE A 94 9.18 -15.74 10.72
CA ILE A 94 9.00 -16.60 9.56
C ILE A 94 7.78 -16.11 8.76
N TYR A 95 8.03 -15.71 7.52
CA TYR A 95 7.05 -15.24 6.55
C TYR A 95 6.66 -16.37 5.60
N CYS A 96 5.38 -16.42 5.24
CA CYS A 96 4.84 -17.30 4.22
C CYS A 96 4.57 -16.51 2.94
N PRO A 97 5.20 -16.83 1.81
CA PRO A 97 5.00 -16.08 0.56
C PRO A 97 3.55 -16.14 0.04
N PHE A 98 2.90 -17.29 0.16
CA PHE A 98 1.55 -17.51 -0.35
C PHE A 98 0.66 -18.06 0.76
N VAL A 99 -0.27 -17.22 1.20
CA VAL A 99 -1.23 -17.56 2.26
C VAL A 99 -2.61 -17.74 1.69
N GLY A 100 -3.19 -18.92 1.88
CA GLY A 100 -4.59 -19.19 1.57
C GLY A 100 -5.48 -18.91 2.77
N HIS A 101 -6.38 -17.92 2.65
CA HIS A 101 -7.41 -17.64 3.64
C HIS A 101 -8.76 -18.15 3.13
N LYS A 102 -9.36 -19.09 3.84
CA LYS A 102 -10.69 -19.61 3.51
C LYS A 102 -11.77 -18.68 4.07
N CYS A 103 -12.55 -18.05 3.21
CA CYS A 103 -13.73 -17.31 3.64
C CYS A 103 -14.82 -18.27 4.14
N VAL A 104 -15.31 -18.04 5.36
CA VAL A 104 -16.40 -18.84 5.96
C VAL A 104 -17.71 -18.07 6.05
N LYS A 105 -17.67 -16.73 5.97
CA LYS A 105 -18.85 -15.88 5.91
C LYS A 105 -18.60 -14.71 4.96
N VAL A 106 -19.37 -14.62 3.89
CA VAL A 106 -19.35 -13.51 2.94
C VAL A 106 -20.34 -12.44 3.40
N ARG A 107 -20.08 -11.17 3.11
CA ARG A 107 -20.98 -10.06 3.40
C ARG A 107 -22.23 -10.15 2.55
N ASP A 108 -23.40 -10.04 3.18
CA ASP A 108 -24.68 -10.06 2.47
C ASP A 108 -24.78 -8.87 1.49
N GLY A 109 -25.14 -9.17 0.25
CA GLY A 109 -25.37 -8.17 -0.81
C GLY A 109 -24.11 -7.54 -1.41
N VAL A 110 -22.90 -7.94 -0.99
CA VAL A 110 -21.63 -7.43 -1.53
C VAL A 110 -20.76 -8.61 -1.94
N GLN A 111 -20.58 -8.79 -3.25
CA GLN A 111 -19.69 -9.85 -3.75
C GLN A 111 -18.24 -9.59 -3.32
N ASP A 112 -17.52 -10.67 -3.06
CA ASP A 112 -16.08 -10.70 -2.78
C ASP A 112 -15.62 -10.06 -1.45
N VAL A 113 -16.55 -9.61 -0.59
CA VAL A 113 -16.20 -9.15 0.76
C VAL A 113 -16.40 -10.26 1.77
N CYS A 114 -15.32 -10.76 2.31
CA CYS A 114 -15.34 -11.74 3.38
C CYS A 114 -15.47 -11.08 4.75
N GLU A 115 -16.53 -11.40 5.47
CA GLU A 115 -16.79 -10.93 6.84
C GLU A 115 -15.99 -11.71 7.88
N GLN A 116 -15.82 -13.01 7.61
CA GLN A 116 -15.11 -13.90 8.53
C GLN A 116 -14.31 -14.95 7.75
N PHE A 117 -13.07 -15.09 8.13
CA PHE A 117 -12.17 -16.14 7.65
C PHE A 117 -12.08 -17.27 8.66
N GLY A 118 -11.83 -18.50 8.17
CA GLY A 118 -11.56 -19.65 9.01
C GLY A 118 -10.22 -19.51 9.74
N HIS A 119 -10.08 -20.27 10.83
CA HIS A 119 -8.84 -20.28 11.61
C HIS A 119 -7.70 -21.10 10.97
N GLU A 120 -8.03 -21.92 9.99
CA GLU A 120 -7.02 -22.66 9.23
C GLU A 120 -6.36 -21.74 8.21
N VAL A 121 -5.08 -21.58 8.35
CA VAL A 121 -4.24 -20.80 7.43
C VAL A 121 -3.37 -21.80 6.67
N LEU A 122 -3.47 -21.76 5.35
CA LEU A 122 -2.67 -22.58 4.46
C LEU A 122 -1.48 -21.76 3.98
N CYS A 123 -0.28 -22.25 4.27
CA CYS A 123 0.94 -21.68 3.72
C CYS A 123 1.42 -22.52 2.54
N GLU A 124 1.49 -21.91 1.37
CA GLU A 124 2.04 -22.50 0.17
C GLU A 124 3.43 -21.92 -0.11
N GLY A 125 4.36 -22.75 -0.55
CA GLY A 125 5.70 -22.34 -0.86
C GLY A 125 6.70 -22.51 0.28
N ARG A 126 7.89 -21.94 0.09
CA ARG A 126 8.99 -22.04 1.06
C ARG A 126 8.87 -20.91 2.08
N LEU A 127 8.86 -21.27 3.35
CA LEU A 127 8.93 -20.30 4.44
C LEU A 127 10.25 -19.52 4.40
N GLU A 128 10.18 -18.22 4.63
CA GLU A 128 11.31 -17.30 4.58
C GLU A 128 11.50 -16.56 5.90
N VAL A 129 12.75 -16.41 6.32
CA VAL A 129 13.05 -15.56 7.47
C VAL A 129 13.07 -14.10 7.01
N ARG A 130 12.30 -13.27 7.67
CA ARG A 130 12.26 -11.82 7.42
C ARG A 130 12.66 -11.08 8.68
N ARG A 131 13.53 -10.07 8.51
CA ARG A 131 13.98 -9.20 9.59
C ARG A 131 14.24 -7.81 9.06
N PHE A 132 13.43 -6.86 9.49
CA PHE A 132 13.48 -5.47 9.05
C PHE A 132 12.81 -4.56 10.07
N CYS A 133 12.91 -3.26 9.88
CA CYS A 133 12.23 -2.24 10.65
C CYS A 133 11.13 -1.59 9.82
N ILE A 134 10.00 -1.26 10.46
CA ILE A 134 8.87 -0.58 9.82
C ILE A 134 8.38 0.56 10.71
N ASP A 135 7.95 1.66 10.12
CA ASP A 135 7.31 2.76 10.83
C ASP A 135 6.07 2.27 11.57
N VAL A 136 5.91 2.71 12.82
CA VAL A 136 4.75 2.33 13.66
C VAL A 136 3.45 2.85 13.08
N TYR A 137 3.49 4.05 12.50
CA TYR A 137 2.34 4.73 11.91
C TYR A 137 2.61 5.02 10.43
N GLU A 138 1.54 5.37 9.72
CA GLU A 138 1.64 5.94 8.37
C GLU A 138 2.45 7.25 8.41
N TYR A 139 3.09 7.62 7.28
CA TYR A 139 3.88 8.86 7.19
C TYR A 139 3.03 10.10 7.55
N PRO A 140 3.52 11.04 8.38
CA PRO A 140 4.91 11.23 8.81
C PRO A 140 5.33 10.43 10.07
N ASN A 141 4.69 9.31 10.36
CA ASN A 141 5.00 8.43 11.49
C ASN A 141 4.85 9.10 12.86
N LEU A 142 3.79 9.86 13.01
CA LEU A 142 3.47 10.59 14.25
C LEU A 142 2.09 10.20 14.77
N GLN A 143 2.03 9.70 15.99
CA GLN A 143 0.77 9.39 16.65
C GLN A 143 -0.11 10.64 16.81
N GLY A 144 -1.41 10.49 16.55
CA GLY A 144 -2.37 11.58 16.72
C GLY A 144 -2.36 12.63 15.60
N VAL A 145 -1.57 12.40 14.54
CA VAL A 145 -1.54 13.22 13.32
C VAL A 145 -2.21 12.45 12.19
N LYS A 146 -2.96 13.11 11.31
CA LYS A 146 -3.49 12.48 10.10
C LYS A 146 -2.33 12.10 9.17
N PRO A 147 -2.37 10.93 8.51
CA PRO A 147 -1.35 10.54 7.55
C PRO A 147 -1.29 11.51 6.36
N ALA A 148 -0.11 11.68 5.81
CA ALA A 148 0.09 12.45 4.58
C ALA A 148 -0.55 11.71 3.39
N VAL A 149 -1.16 12.47 2.49
CA VAL A 149 -1.76 11.98 1.25
C VAL A 149 -1.34 12.84 0.07
N MET A 150 -1.83 12.54 -1.12
CA MET A 150 -1.47 13.24 -2.36
C MET A 150 0.01 13.10 -2.77
N ALA A 151 0.75 12.18 -2.17
CA ALA A 151 2.08 11.82 -2.63
C ALA A 151 1.98 10.74 -3.72
N ASP A 152 2.75 10.88 -4.79
CA ASP A 152 2.97 9.80 -5.74
C ASP A 152 4.02 8.79 -5.20
N TRP A 153 4.16 7.64 -5.87
CA TRP A 153 5.10 6.61 -5.44
C TRP A 153 6.56 7.08 -5.42
N ASN A 154 6.97 7.94 -6.38
CA ASN A 154 8.32 8.47 -6.42
C ASN A 154 8.56 9.47 -5.27
N GLU A 155 7.54 10.25 -4.91
CA GLU A 155 7.59 11.17 -3.77
C GLU A 155 7.67 10.41 -2.45
N ALA A 156 6.86 9.36 -2.29
CA ALA A 156 6.93 8.47 -1.15
C ALA A 156 8.33 7.86 -0.97
N MET A 157 8.93 7.36 -2.05
CA MET A 157 10.31 6.86 -2.03
C MET A 157 11.32 7.94 -1.63
N ARG A 158 11.17 9.16 -2.16
CA ARG A 158 12.07 10.27 -1.81
C ARG A 158 11.92 10.68 -0.35
N ALA A 159 10.68 10.78 0.15
CA ALA A 159 10.40 11.12 1.54
C ALA A 159 11.05 10.12 2.52
N CYS A 160 10.89 8.83 2.29
CA CYS A 160 11.55 7.81 3.10
C CYS A 160 13.09 7.92 3.04
N ARG A 161 13.68 8.19 1.87
CA ARG A 161 15.14 8.35 1.73
C ARG A 161 15.70 9.56 2.46
N VAL A 162 14.96 10.65 2.51
CA VAL A 162 15.36 11.86 3.27
C VAL A 162 15.50 11.55 4.75
N GLU A 163 14.70 10.63 5.27
CA GLU A 163 14.78 10.14 6.65
C GLU A 163 15.81 9.01 6.86
N GLY A 164 16.60 8.67 5.84
CA GLY A 164 17.54 7.54 5.91
C GLY A 164 16.85 6.17 5.89
N LYS A 165 15.61 6.12 5.44
CA LYS A 165 14.77 4.93 5.31
C LYS A 165 14.53 4.61 3.83
N ARG A 166 13.67 3.65 3.55
CA ARG A 166 13.20 3.31 2.21
C ARG A 166 11.69 3.03 2.23
N LEU A 167 11.05 3.03 1.08
CA LEU A 167 9.68 2.53 0.97
C LEU A 167 9.66 1.05 1.36
N CYS A 168 8.58 0.59 2.00
CA CYS A 168 8.41 -0.82 2.35
C CYS A 168 8.26 -1.68 1.09
N GLY A 169 8.85 -2.86 1.08
CA GLY A 169 8.54 -3.87 0.10
C GLY A 169 7.17 -4.51 0.36
N VAL A 170 6.54 -5.05 -0.70
CA VAL A 170 5.23 -5.72 -0.58
C VAL A 170 5.22 -6.78 0.53
N GLU A 171 6.20 -7.67 0.53
CA GLU A 171 6.26 -8.79 1.48
C GLU A 171 6.58 -8.33 2.92
N GLU A 172 7.32 -7.25 3.06
CA GLU A 172 7.58 -6.64 4.37
C GLU A 172 6.31 -6.04 4.94
N TRP A 173 5.59 -5.30 4.13
CA TRP A 173 4.31 -4.71 4.51
C TRP A 173 3.30 -5.79 4.90
N GLU A 174 3.17 -6.85 4.09
CA GLU A 174 2.29 -7.99 4.36
C GLU A 174 2.61 -8.65 5.69
N PHE A 175 3.89 -9.00 5.91
CA PHE A 175 4.29 -9.66 7.14
C PHE A 175 4.10 -8.78 8.38
N ALA A 176 4.38 -7.48 8.25
CA ALA A 176 4.12 -6.52 9.33
C ALA A 176 2.63 -6.42 9.69
N CYS A 177 1.75 -6.55 8.69
CA CYS A 177 0.30 -6.52 8.85
C CYS A 177 -0.24 -7.81 9.49
N GLU A 178 0.02 -8.97 8.86
CA GLU A 178 -0.60 -10.25 9.23
C GLU A 178 0.03 -10.94 10.44
N GLY A 179 1.26 -10.55 10.75
CA GLY A 179 2.03 -11.16 11.83
C GLY A 179 2.41 -12.62 11.59
N PRO A 180 3.05 -13.28 12.59
CA PRO A 180 3.42 -14.69 12.49
C PRO A 180 2.22 -15.64 12.36
N GLY A 181 1.02 -15.18 12.75
CA GLY A 181 -0.23 -15.91 12.62
C GLY A 181 -0.82 -15.89 11.22
N MET A 182 -0.22 -15.12 10.28
CA MET A 182 -0.70 -14.96 8.91
C MET A 182 -2.18 -14.55 8.86
N TRP A 183 -2.59 -13.60 9.69
CA TRP A 183 -3.98 -13.16 9.80
C TRP A 183 -4.43 -12.32 8.60
N PRO A 184 -5.69 -12.43 8.17
CA PRO A 184 -6.21 -11.60 7.07
C PRO A 184 -6.31 -10.12 7.43
N TYR A 185 -6.46 -9.77 8.71
CA TYR A 185 -6.45 -8.42 9.27
C TYR A 185 -5.41 -8.31 10.37
N PRO A 186 -4.87 -7.11 10.69
CA PRO A 186 -3.88 -6.95 11.75
C PRO A 186 -4.39 -7.40 13.12
N TYR A 187 -5.70 -7.37 13.32
CA TYR A 187 -6.40 -7.71 14.56
C TYR A 187 -7.05 -9.12 14.55
N GLY A 188 -6.89 -9.92 13.50
CA GLY A 188 -7.42 -11.29 13.48
C GLY A 188 -8.15 -11.70 12.19
N ALA A 189 -9.17 -12.55 12.32
CA ALA A 189 -9.83 -13.20 11.19
C ALA A 189 -11.21 -12.62 10.83
N VAL A 190 -11.74 -11.71 11.63
CA VAL A 190 -13.09 -11.15 11.46
C VAL A 190 -12.99 -9.67 11.05
N ARG A 191 -13.69 -9.29 9.96
CA ARG A 191 -13.76 -7.90 9.52
C ARG A 191 -14.49 -7.06 10.57
N ASP A 192 -13.86 -5.97 11.04
CA ASP A 192 -14.41 -5.12 12.08
C ASP A 192 -14.12 -3.63 11.80
N ARG A 193 -15.13 -2.91 11.30
CA ARG A 193 -15.08 -1.47 11.05
C ARG A 193 -14.88 -0.61 12.32
N THR A 194 -15.03 -1.20 13.49
CA THR A 194 -14.77 -0.51 14.77
C THR A 194 -13.35 -0.78 15.28
N ALA A 195 -12.64 -1.74 14.66
CA ALA A 195 -11.23 -1.96 14.95
C ALA A 195 -10.33 -1.04 14.11
N CYS A 196 -10.59 -0.94 12.80
CA CYS A 196 -9.85 -0.09 11.87
C CYS A 196 -10.80 0.84 11.10
N ASN A 197 -10.25 1.90 10.53
CA ASN A 197 -10.98 2.86 9.69
C ASN A 197 -11.23 2.28 8.30
N ILE A 198 -12.22 1.41 8.21
CA ILE A 198 -12.68 0.71 7.00
C ILE A 198 -14.20 0.82 6.87
N ASP A 199 -14.74 0.48 5.69
CA ASP A 199 -16.19 0.46 5.43
C ASP A 199 -16.89 1.82 5.65
N GLN A 200 -16.18 2.92 5.41
CA GLN A 200 -16.75 4.25 5.40
C GLN A 200 -17.42 4.55 4.06
N VAL A 201 -18.29 5.55 4.04
CA VAL A 201 -18.82 6.06 2.78
C VAL A 201 -17.70 6.76 2.01
N GLU A 202 -17.42 6.26 0.83
CA GLU A 202 -16.45 6.86 -0.07
C GLU A 202 -17.12 7.89 -0.97
N GLU A 203 -16.51 9.07 -1.07
CA GLU A 203 -16.88 10.10 -2.04
C GLU A 203 -15.85 10.12 -3.17
N THR A 204 -16.31 10.10 -4.40
CA THR A 204 -15.41 10.20 -5.56
C THR A 204 -14.77 11.58 -5.61
N PRO A 205 -13.43 11.67 -5.66
CA PRO A 205 -12.74 12.94 -5.81
C PRO A 205 -13.01 13.58 -7.16
N ASP A 206 -13.20 14.91 -7.18
CA ASP A 206 -13.28 15.69 -8.40
C ASP A 206 -11.88 15.88 -9.02
N ALA A 207 -11.62 15.15 -10.10
CA ALA A 207 -10.34 15.17 -10.80
C ALA A 207 -9.97 16.57 -11.32
N GLU A 208 -10.95 17.37 -11.71
CA GLU A 208 -10.71 18.76 -12.16
C GLU A 208 -10.27 19.64 -10.97
N ALA A 209 -10.92 19.51 -9.82
CA ALA A 209 -10.53 20.22 -8.60
C ALA A 209 -9.12 19.81 -8.14
N LEU A 210 -8.81 18.52 -8.15
CA LEU A 210 -7.48 17.99 -7.79
C LEU A 210 -6.36 18.48 -8.73
N SER A 211 -6.67 18.78 -10.00
CA SER A 211 -5.70 19.30 -10.97
C SER A 211 -5.38 20.78 -10.79
N ARG A 212 -6.15 21.51 -9.98
CA ARG A 212 -6.04 22.97 -9.79
C ARG A 212 -5.38 23.30 -8.46
N PRO A 213 -4.19 23.94 -8.44
CA PRO A 213 -3.46 24.26 -7.21
C PRO A 213 -4.28 25.05 -6.17
N VAL A 214 -5.22 25.89 -6.62
CA VAL A 214 -6.06 26.68 -5.72
C VAL A 214 -7.26 25.93 -5.15
N ARG A 215 -7.62 24.76 -5.70
CA ARG A 215 -8.79 23.95 -5.29
C ARG A 215 -8.43 22.61 -4.68
N VAL A 216 -7.19 22.15 -4.88
CA VAL A 216 -6.78 20.82 -4.43
C VAL A 216 -6.96 20.64 -2.92
N GLY A 217 -6.64 21.66 -2.11
CA GLY A 217 -6.80 21.60 -0.66
C GLY A 217 -8.26 21.44 -0.22
N GLU A 218 -9.16 22.21 -0.81
CA GLU A 218 -10.61 22.14 -0.54
C GLU A 218 -11.17 20.76 -0.92
N GLU A 219 -10.73 20.22 -2.06
CA GLU A 219 -11.19 18.93 -2.52
C GLU A 219 -10.67 17.78 -1.65
N VAL A 220 -9.41 17.85 -1.24
CA VAL A 220 -8.85 16.87 -0.27
C VAL A 220 -9.64 16.89 1.04
N GLU A 221 -9.97 18.08 1.57
CA GLU A 221 -10.78 18.19 2.79
C GLU A 221 -12.20 17.69 2.60
N ARG A 222 -12.82 17.91 1.45
CA ARG A 222 -14.19 17.45 1.17
C ARG A 222 -14.34 15.95 1.26
N VAL A 223 -13.38 15.21 0.68
CA VAL A 223 -13.42 13.74 0.62
C VAL A 223 -12.74 13.07 1.81
N ASP A 224 -12.06 13.83 2.69
CA ASP A 224 -11.22 13.29 3.76
C ASP A 224 -12.02 12.56 4.85
N ARG A 225 -11.78 11.27 4.98
CA ARG A 225 -12.31 10.40 6.04
C ARG A 225 -11.19 9.76 6.87
N ARG A 226 -9.93 10.21 6.68
CA ARG A 226 -8.81 9.73 7.49
C ARG A 226 -9.05 10.03 8.97
N VAL A 227 -8.71 9.07 9.79
CA VAL A 227 -8.54 9.27 11.23
C VAL A 227 -7.08 9.60 11.54
N LYS A 228 -6.81 10.12 12.73
CA LYS A 228 -5.44 10.34 13.20
C LYS A 228 -4.76 9.00 13.43
N SER A 229 -3.53 8.84 12.96
CA SER A 229 -2.77 7.60 13.11
C SER A 229 -2.68 7.16 14.57
N GLY A 230 -2.96 5.89 14.83
CA GLY A 230 -3.00 5.28 16.16
C GLY A 230 -4.21 5.69 17.01
N SER A 231 -5.22 6.39 16.47
CA SER A 231 -6.42 6.74 17.21
C SER A 231 -7.41 5.59 17.36
N MET A 232 -7.23 4.52 16.59
CA MET A 232 -8.01 3.28 16.69
C MET A 232 -7.15 2.19 17.35
N PRO A 233 -7.22 2.02 18.68
CA PRO A 233 -6.23 1.22 19.43
C PRO A 233 -6.28 -0.27 19.11
N ARG A 234 -7.38 -0.77 18.51
CA ARG A 234 -7.47 -2.16 18.05
C ARG A 234 -6.96 -2.37 16.63
N CYS A 235 -6.72 -1.29 15.87
CA CYS A 235 -6.12 -1.37 14.55
C CYS A 235 -4.60 -1.50 14.66
N VAL A 236 -4.15 -2.57 15.26
CA VAL A 236 -2.73 -2.82 15.54
C VAL A 236 -2.37 -4.25 15.20
N SER A 237 -1.23 -4.43 14.53
CA SER A 237 -0.72 -5.75 14.16
C SER A 237 0.00 -6.43 15.33
N PRO A 238 0.27 -7.74 15.25
CA PRO A 238 1.03 -8.48 16.26
C PRO A 238 2.44 -7.92 16.53
N PHE A 239 2.99 -7.14 15.60
CA PHE A 239 4.28 -6.45 15.75
C PHE A 239 4.14 -5.04 16.35
N GLY A 240 2.92 -4.56 16.59
CA GLY A 240 2.68 -3.22 17.12
C GLY A 240 2.63 -2.12 16.06
N VAL A 241 2.37 -2.48 14.80
CA VAL A 241 2.20 -1.53 13.69
C VAL A 241 0.74 -1.16 13.57
N TYR A 242 0.43 0.13 13.57
CA TYR A 242 -0.93 0.64 13.53
C TYR A 242 -1.42 0.92 12.10
N ASP A 243 -2.75 0.88 11.95
CA ASP A 243 -3.49 1.35 10.78
C ASP A 243 -3.12 0.64 9.46
N MET A 244 -2.66 -0.64 9.57
CA MET A 244 -2.23 -1.43 8.41
C MET A 244 -3.37 -1.82 7.46
N THR A 245 -4.63 -1.61 7.83
CA THR A 245 -5.79 -1.82 6.95
C THR A 245 -6.75 -0.66 7.10
N GLY A 246 -7.18 -0.10 5.98
CA GLY A 246 -7.99 1.11 5.94
C GLY A 246 -7.14 2.37 6.17
N ASN A 247 -7.79 3.44 6.52
CA ASN A 247 -7.28 4.78 6.69
C ASN A 247 -6.70 5.38 5.40
N VAL A 248 -5.52 4.99 4.96
CA VAL A 248 -5.00 5.31 3.61
C VAL A 248 -4.43 4.07 2.93
N ASP A 249 -4.61 4.00 1.61
CA ASP A 249 -3.98 2.97 0.77
C ASP A 249 -2.50 3.30 0.61
N GLU A 250 -1.61 2.38 0.97
CA GLU A 250 -0.20 2.67 1.15
C GLU A 250 0.66 2.23 -0.02
N TRP A 251 1.43 3.18 -0.57
CA TRP A 251 2.45 2.86 -1.55
C TRP A 251 3.50 1.90 -0.99
N VAL A 252 3.79 0.87 -1.77
CA VAL A 252 4.86 -0.10 -1.51
C VAL A 252 5.71 -0.33 -2.75
N ASP A 253 6.92 -0.85 -2.57
CA ASP A 253 7.80 -1.26 -3.66
C ASP A 253 7.55 -2.74 -4.00
N ASN A 254 7.04 -3.00 -5.21
CA ASN A 254 6.83 -4.34 -5.73
C ASN A 254 7.97 -4.71 -6.70
N PRO A 255 8.99 -5.46 -6.26
CA PRO A 255 10.12 -5.80 -7.12
C PRO A 255 9.75 -6.74 -8.28
N GLN A 256 8.59 -7.40 -8.21
CA GLN A 256 8.07 -8.25 -9.29
C GLN A 256 7.27 -7.46 -10.32
N GLY A 257 6.91 -6.22 -10.02
CA GLY A 257 6.24 -5.32 -10.92
C GLY A 257 7.21 -4.67 -11.92
N LYS A 258 6.64 -4.04 -12.94
CA LYS A 258 7.37 -3.38 -14.01
C LYS A 258 7.34 -1.86 -13.84
N LYS A 259 8.31 -1.19 -14.42
CA LYS A 259 8.31 0.27 -14.51
C LYS A 259 7.56 0.72 -15.75
N GLY A 260 6.56 1.58 -15.56
CA GLY A 260 5.83 2.22 -16.66
C GLY A 260 4.74 1.38 -17.31
N GLU A 261 4.52 0.13 -16.90
CA GLU A 261 3.42 -0.73 -17.39
C GLU A 261 2.92 -1.71 -16.32
N PRO A 262 1.63 -2.08 -16.35
CA PRO A 262 1.10 -3.04 -15.38
C PRO A 262 1.64 -4.48 -15.59
N PRO A 263 1.74 -5.31 -14.54
CA PRO A 263 1.63 -4.89 -13.14
C PRO A 263 2.76 -3.95 -12.77
N PHE A 264 2.42 -2.77 -12.20
CA PHE A 264 3.42 -1.75 -11.90
C PHE A 264 4.28 -2.13 -10.68
N ARG A 265 5.52 -1.62 -10.66
CA ARG A 265 6.37 -1.66 -9.47
C ARG A 265 5.80 -0.83 -8.34
N SER A 266 5.15 0.29 -8.63
CA SER A 266 4.31 1.02 -7.72
C SER A 266 3.05 0.20 -7.42
N SER A 267 2.92 -0.26 -6.20
CA SER A 267 1.77 -1.03 -5.77
C SER A 267 1.20 -0.46 -4.49
N LEU A 268 -0.05 -0.80 -4.20
CA LEU A 268 -0.79 -0.28 -3.06
C LEU A 268 -1.24 -1.42 -2.17
N LYS A 269 -1.24 -1.17 -0.84
CA LYS A 269 -1.58 -2.13 0.20
C LYS A 269 -2.44 -1.50 1.28
N GLY A 270 -3.26 -2.33 1.93
CA GLY A 270 -4.04 -1.93 3.10
C GLY A 270 -5.40 -1.37 2.76
N ASP A 271 -5.51 -0.77 1.58
CA ASP A 271 -6.70 -0.07 1.12
C ASP A 271 -7.03 1.19 1.93
N ASP A 272 -7.91 2.03 1.43
CA ASP A 272 -8.36 3.22 2.14
C ASP A 272 -9.60 2.96 3.02
N TRP A 273 -10.15 4.02 3.58
CA TRP A 273 -11.31 3.98 4.48
C TRP A 273 -12.60 3.47 3.85
N GLY A 274 -12.75 3.51 2.52
CA GLY A 274 -14.01 3.21 1.82
C GLY A 274 -14.05 1.86 1.15
N SER A 275 -12.93 1.30 0.82
CA SER A 275 -12.83 0.19 -0.10
C SER A 275 -13.09 -1.19 0.53
N ASN A 276 -13.41 -2.15 -0.33
CA ASN A 276 -13.70 -3.54 0.04
C ASN A 276 -12.45 -4.41 0.18
N ARG A 277 -11.30 -3.92 -0.28
CA ARG A 277 -10.04 -4.67 -0.37
C ARG A 277 -9.25 -4.70 0.94
N ALA A 278 -9.66 -3.90 1.96
CA ALA A 278 -8.95 -3.69 3.23
C ALA A 278 -8.64 -4.99 3.97
N ARG A 279 -7.48 -5.57 3.68
CA ARG A 279 -6.87 -6.77 4.28
C ARG A 279 -5.35 -6.74 4.09
N CYS A 280 -4.62 -7.62 4.78
CA CYS A 280 -3.16 -7.65 4.70
C CYS A 280 -2.63 -8.10 3.33
N ARG A 281 -3.28 -9.05 2.65
CA ARG A 281 -2.75 -9.68 1.42
C ARG A 281 -3.13 -9.02 0.09
N PRO A 282 -4.33 -8.47 -0.11
CA PRO A 282 -4.66 -7.83 -1.37
C PRO A 282 -3.64 -6.75 -1.76
N ILE A 283 -3.35 -6.68 -3.06
CA ILE A 283 -2.44 -5.72 -3.66
C ILE A 283 -3.10 -5.11 -4.89
N ASP A 284 -2.90 -3.82 -5.11
CA ASP A 284 -3.22 -3.17 -6.37
C ASP A 284 -1.92 -2.75 -7.07
N SER A 285 -1.63 -3.39 -8.18
CA SER A 285 -0.47 -3.11 -9.04
C SER A 285 -0.88 -2.49 -10.38
N THR A 286 -2.07 -1.90 -10.46
CA THR A 286 -2.62 -1.29 -11.68
C THR A 286 -2.42 0.22 -11.75
N ILE A 287 -1.90 0.82 -10.69
CA ILE A 287 -1.77 2.27 -10.54
C ILE A 287 -0.34 2.72 -10.86
N PRO A 288 -0.16 3.65 -11.81
CA PRO A 288 1.18 4.11 -12.22
C PRO A 288 1.87 4.95 -11.14
N GLU A 289 3.21 5.00 -11.24
CA GLU A 289 4.10 5.65 -10.27
C GLU A 289 3.84 7.15 -10.03
N SER A 290 3.23 7.82 -11.00
CA SER A 290 2.95 9.27 -10.96
C SER A 290 1.53 9.63 -10.49
N PHE A 291 0.74 8.64 -10.09
CA PHE A 291 -0.64 8.89 -9.68
C PHE A 291 -0.72 9.40 -8.24
N THR A 292 -1.53 10.43 -8.01
CA THR A 292 -1.81 10.99 -6.69
C THR A 292 -3.31 10.94 -6.36
N SER A 293 -3.65 10.77 -5.10
CA SER A 293 -5.05 10.75 -4.64
C SER A 293 -5.14 11.15 -3.16
N PRO A 294 -6.27 11.74 -2.74
CA PRO A 294 -6.56 12.00 -1.33
C PRO A 294 -6.59 10.77 -0.43
N GLN A 295 -6.77 9.58 -1.01
CA GLN A 295 -6.84 8.31 -0.28
C GLN A 295 -5.50 7.58 -0.17
N ARG A 296 -4.43 8.09 -0.80
CA ARG A 296 -3.15 7.38 -0.88
C ARG A 296 -2.06 8.04 -0.09
N GLY A 297 -1.46 7.23 0.79
CA GLY A 297 -0.34 7.57 1.63
C GLY A 297 0.79 6.54 1.52
N PHE A 298 1.62 6.44 2.54
CA PHE A 298 2.71 5.48 2.61
C PHE A 298 3.25 5.38 4.03
N ARG A 299 4.08 4.38 4.27
CA ARG A 299 4.99 4.29 5.43
C ARG A 299 6.36 3.83 4.98
N CYS A 300 7.37 4.04 5.84
CA CYS A 300 8.73 3.68 5.52
C CYS A 300 9.18 2.43 6.25
N CYS A 301 10.11 1.72 5.63
CA CYS A 301 10.85 0.60 6.18
C CYS A 301 12.35 0.89 6.22
N ALA A 302 13.09 0.13 6.99
CA ALA A 302 14.55 0.17 7.03
C ALA A 302 15.10 -1.23 7.30
N ASP A 303 16.34 -1.46 6.91
CA ASP A 303 17.03 -2.69 7.29
C ASP A 303 17.33 -2.67 8.77
N ALA A 304 17.07 -3.77 9.47
CA ALA A 304 17.42 -3.91 10.86
C ALA A 304 18.96 -3.92 11.03
N ALA A 305 19.46 -3.26 12.06
CA ALA A 305 20.89 -3.35 12.39
C ALA A 305 21.30 -4.82 12.57
N ARG A 306 22.53 -5.14 12.18
CA ARG A 306 23.07 -6.50 12.35
C ARG A 306 23.25 -6.76 13.85
N GLY A 307 22.31 -7.45 14.46
CA GLY A 307 22.47 -8.06 15.77
C GLY A 307 23.12 -9.43 15.66
N SER A 308 23.64 -9.97 16.76
CA SER A 308 24.07 -11.37 16.80
C SER A 308 22.97 -12.28 16.29
N PRO A 309 23.27 -13.30 15.46
CA PRO A 309 22.25 -14.25 15.01
C PRO A 309 21.59 -14.88 16.23
N ARG A 310 20.28 -14.74 16.40
CA ARG A 310 19.55 -15.54 17.38
C ARG A 310 19.60 -16.99 16.97
N GLY A 311 19.87 -17.83 17.93
CA GLY A 311 19.54 -19.25 17.82
C GLY A 311 18.06 -19.37 17.44
N VAL A 312 17.78 -20.27 16.49
CA VAL A 312 16.45 -20.60 15.98
C VAL A 312 15.44 -20.58 17.13
N ALA A 313 14.44 -19.67 17.04
CA ALA A 313 13.38 -19.56 18.04
C ALA A 313 12.78 -20.95 18.29
N SER A 314 12.66 -21.31 19.57
CA SER A 314 12.09 -22.57 20.00
C SER A 314 10.73 -22.83 19.35
N ASP A 315 10.47 -24.06 18.98
CA ASP A 315 9.30 -24.60 18.25
C ASP A 315 7.90 -24.26 18.81
N ALA A 316 7.80 -23.43 19.85
CA ALA A 316 6.56 -23.19 20.58
C ALA A 316 5.48 -22.40 19.80
N HIS A 317 5.82 -21.78 18.66
CA HIS A 317 4.87 -21.01 17.83
C HIS A 317 4.94 -21.37 16.34
N ARG A 318 5.30 -22.61 16.04
CA ARG A 318 5.26 -23.07 14.65
C ARG A 318 3.80 -23.24 14.24
N PRO A 319 3.28 -22.48 13.25
CA PRO A 319 1.94 -22.74 12.73
C PRO A 319 1.90 -24.16 12.20
N LYS A 320 0.79 -24.89 12.47
CA LYS A 320 0.59 -26.22 11.90
C LYS A 320 0.40 -26.06 10.40
N VAL A 321 1.46 -26.29 9.65
CA VAL A 321 1.44 -26.27 8.19
C VAL A 321 0.78 -27.56 7.73
N GLY A 322 -0.48 -27.50 7.32
CA GLY A 322 -1.15 -28.59 6.62
C GLY A 322 -0.58 -28.70 5.21
N ARG A 323 -0.05 -29.85 4.85
CA ARG A 323 0.37 -30.14 3.48
C ARG A 323 -0.89 -30.37 2.65
N MET A 324 -1.16 -29.47 1.70
CA MET A 324 -2.20 -29.70 0.70
C MET A 324 -1.64 -30.64 -0.36
N ASP A 325 -2.24 -31.82 -0.51
CA ASP A 325 -1.95 -32.70 -1.64
C ASP A 325 -2.49 -32.02 -2.91
N LEU A 326 -1.59 -31.64 -3.80
CA LEU A 326 -1.96 -31.10 -5.12
C LEU A 326 -2.84 -32.13 -5.84
N PRO A 327 -3.95 -31.71 -6.50
CA PRO A 327 -4.76 -32.61 -7.31
C PRO A 327 -3.88 -33.20 -8.41
N LYS A 328 -3.88 -34.55 -8.47
CA LYS A 328 -3.13 -35.28 -9.49
C LYS A 328 -3.68 -34.87 -10.88
N LYS A 329 -2.78 -34.54 -11.78
CA LYS A 329 -2.98 -33.96 -13.12
C LYS A 329 -3.86 -34.78 -14.08
N ASN A 330 -4.68 -35.72 -13.61
CA ASN A 330 -5.44 -36.70 -14.41
C ASN A 330 -6.95 -36.73 -14.20
N ASP A 331 -7.54 -35.78 -13.47
CA ASP A 331 -9.01 -35.77 -13.39
C ASP A 331 -9.58 -34.86 -14.49
N LYS A 332 -9.99 -35.52 -15.60
CA LYS A 332 -10.80 -34.88 -16.64
C LYS A 332 -12.20 -34.58 -16.05
N PRO A 333 -12.79 -33.42 -16.31
CA PRO A 333 -14.17 -33.15 -15.94
C PRO A 333 -15.10 -34.06 -16.77
N GLN A 334 -16.05 -34.70 -16.06
CA GLN A 334 -17.19 -35.34 -16.67
C GLN A 334 -18.23 -34.28 -17.03
#